data_50c4fe47ddb59fe561c3f2f1ee0205c9
#
_entry.id   50c4fe47ddb59fe561c3f2f1ee0205c9
#
_cell.length_a   1.000
_cell.length_b   1.000
_cell.length_c   1.000
_cell.angle_alpha   90.00
_cell.angle_beta   90.00
_cell.angle_gamma   90.00
#
_symmetry.space_group_name_H-M   'P 1'
#
loop_
_entity.id
_entity.type
_entity.pdbx_description
1 polymer ?
#
loop_
_entity_poly.entity_id
_entity_poly.type
_entity_poly.pdbx_seq_one_letter_code
_entity_poly.pdbx_strand_id
1 'polypeptide(L)'
;DLISPSSWRKWAGSIGGMDSLTQRMPFVTAFYRALGTGMVISVDSPIDDKVRSAMESLIEDYEHVLSRFRNDSLIAAIGKAEHGGSFDFPDWCAPLFDLYDALFSATSGAIDPCVGEDLIRLGYDASLSFTVTQDAPEHLGALRGRAVWGRDVTRHGTTLVTHEPVQLDFGACGKGYLVDLLGRMLQSSQFVIDAGGDLLIHADLSE
;
A
#
# COMPACT_ATOMS: atom_id res chain seq x y z
N ASP A 1 -18.48 -2.32 13.42
CA ASP A 1 -18.51 -1.00 12.71
C ASP A 1 -17.48 -0.04 13.29
N LEU A 2 -16.17 -0.39 13.09
CA LEU A 2 -15.04 0.44 13.53
C LEU A 2 -14.75 1.61 12.56
N ILE A 3 -15.43 1.71 11.42
CA ILE A 3 -15.14 2.65 10.34
C ILE A 3 -16.40 3.42 9.91
N SER A 4 -17.17 3.91 10.85
CA SER A 4 -18.21 4.89 10.53
C SER A 4 -17.68 6.31 10.82
N PRO A 5 -18.11 7.35 10.09
CA PRO A 5 -17.77 8.74 10.42
C PRO A 5 -18.07 9.11 11.87
N SER A 6 -19.05 8.45 12.49
CA SER A 6 -19.42 8.64 13.90
C SER A 6 -18.45 7.93 14.86
N SER A 7 -17.91 6.76 14.51
CA SER A 7 -16.92 6.06 15.33
C SER A 7 -15.56 6.76 15.30
N TRP A 8 -15.17 7.31 14.13
CA TRP A 8 -13.96 8.09 14.01
C TRP A 8 -14.02 9.40 14.83
N ARG A 9 -15.13 10.14 14.78
CA ARG A 9 -15.33 11.34 15.62
C ARG A 9 -15.25 11.02 17.12
N LYS A 10 -15.76 9.85 17.53
CA LYS A 10 -15.73 9.40 18.92
C LYS A 10 -14.31 9.03 19.36
N TRP A 11 -13.50 8.44 18.45
CA TRP A 11 -12.11 8.12 18.68
C TRP A 11 -11.24 9.38 18.70
N ALA A 12 -11.44 10.30 17.75
CA ALA A 12 -10.75 11.58 17.68
C ALA A 12 -11.00 12.46 18.92
N GLY A 13 -12.23 12.46 19.48
CA GLY A 13 -12.56 13.21 20.70
C GLY A 13 -11.94 12.64 21.98
N SER A 14 -11.32 11.46 21.95
CA SER A 14 -10.68 10.84 23.14
C SER A 14 -9.21 11.24 23.33
N ILE A 15 -8.60 11.91 22.35
CA ILE A 15 -7.21 12.37 22.40
C ILE A 15 -7.24 13.89 22.60
N GLY A 16 -6.90 14.36 23.80
CA GLY A 16 -6.90 15.79 24.11
C GLY A 16 -6.02 16.58 23.12
N GLY A 17 -6.62 17.57 22.46
CA GLY A 17 -6.02 18.37 21.38
C GLY A 17 -6.56 18.06 19.97
N MET A 18 -7.29 16.95 19.74
CA MET A 18 -7.89 16.64 18.43
C MET A 18 -9.23 17.33 18.18
N ASP A 19 -9.87 17.92 19.19
CA ASP A 19 -11.09 18.73 18.99
C ASP A 19 -10.83 19.91 18.03
N SER A 20 -9.65 20.49 18.07
CA SER A 20 -9.24 21.57 17.17
C SER A 20 -9.13 21.09 15.71
N LEU A 21 -8.54 19.92 15.46
CA LEU A 21 -8.40 19.37 14.09
C LEU A 21 -9.75 18.99 13.51
N THR A 22 -10.64 18.37 14.30
CA THR A 22 -11.99 18.00 13.85
C THR A 22 -12.85 19.22 13.52
N GLN A 23 -12.67 20.34 14.27
CA GLN A 23 -13.34 21.61 13.97
C GLN A 23 -12.79 22.27 12.72
N ARG A 24 -11.49 22.15 12.46
CA ARG A 24 -10.81 22.73 11.30
C ARG A 24 -11.05 21.94 10.01
N MET A 25 -11.33 20.62 10.11
CA MET A 25 -11.58 19.71 9.00
C MET A 25 -12.93 18.98 9.17
N PRO A 26 -14.06 19.71 9.02
CA PRO A 26 -15.38 19.17 9.32
C PRO A 26 -15.95 18.22 8.27
N PHE A 27 -15.35 18.21 7.06
CA PHE A 27 -15.84 17.37 5.96
C PHE A 27 -15.08 16.04 5.96
N VAL A 28 -15.83 14.93 6.05
CA VAL A 28 -15.25 13.59 6.15
C VAL A 28 -15.76 12.72 5.01
N THR A 29 -14.82 12.09 4.31
CA THR A 29 -15.08 11.08 3.28
C THR A 29 -14.45 9.76 3.70
N ALA A 30 -15.18 8.65 3.57
CA ALA A 30 -14.68 7.32 3.89
C ALA A 30 -14.70 6.40 2.66
N PHE A 31 -13.62 5.65 2.49
CA PHE A 31 -13.48 4.56 1.52
C PHE A 31 -13.42 3.25 2.31
N TYR A 32 -14.50 2.47 2.27
CA TYR A 32 -14.66 1.29 3.14
C TYR A 32 -13.81 0.08 2.75
N ARG A 33 -13.30 0.07 1.53
CA ARG A 33 -12.48 -1.01 0.98
C ARG A 33 -11.28 -0.42 0.25
N ALA A 34 -10.25 -0.05 0.99
CA ALA A 34 -9.00 0.42 0.45
C ALA A 34 -7.86 -0.37 1.11
N LEU A 35 -7.08 -1.10 0.34
CA LEU A 35 -5.91 -1.87 0.81
C LEU A 35 -6.23 -2.89 1.93
N GLY A 36 -7.40 -3.53 1.86
CA GLY A 36 -7.84 -4.50 2.87
C GLY A 36 -8.29 -3.89 4.20
N THR A 37 -8.29 -2.56 4.32
CA THR A 37 -8.77 -1.80 5.49
C THR A 37 -9.80 -0.75 5.06
N GLY A 38 -10.16 0.16 5.93
CA GLY A 38 -10.87 1.38 5.56
C GLY A 38 -9.90 2.56 5.52
N MET A 39 -10.25 3.57 4.73
CA MET A 39 -9.55 4.84 4.70
C MET A 39 -10.54 5.97 4.99
N VAL A 40 -10.10 6.93 5.80
CA VAL A 40 -10.87 8.12 6.14
C VAL A 40 -10.08 9.36 5.78
N ILE A 41 -10.72 10.29 5.07
CA ILE A 41 -10.16 11.57 4.69
C ILE A 41 -10.99 12.67 5.34
N SER A 42 -10.34 13.53 6.12
CA SER A 42 -10.93 14.73 6.72
C SER A 42 -10.30 15.96 6.09
N VAL A 43 -11.12 16.93 5.67
CA VAL A 43 -10.69 18.12 4.92
C VAL A 43 -11.40 19.38 5.44
N ASP A 44 -10.77 20.54 5.21
CA ASP A 44 -11.33 21.85 5.56
C ASP A 44 -12.44 22.32 4.59
N SER A 45 -12.47 21.78 3.37
CA SER A 45 -13.47 22.09 2.33
C SER A 45 -13.98 20.80 1.66
N PRO A 46 -15.25 20.74 1.22
CA PRO A 46 -15.82 19.53 0.61
C PRO A 46 -15.00 19.04 -0.57
N ILE A 47 -14.78 17.72 -0.65
CA ILE A 47 -14.18 17.08 -1.82
C ILE A 47 -15.22 17.08 -2.95
N ASP A 48 -14.84 17.61 -4.12
CA ASP A 48 -15.67 17.55 -5.34
C ASP A 48 -15.92 16.09 -5.74
N ASP A 49 -17.13 15.80 -6.27
CA ASP A 49 -17.52 14.45 -6.69
C ASP A 49 -16.58 13.86 -7.76
N LYS A 50 -16.02 14.70 -8.64
CA LYS A 50 -15.06 14.24 -9.67
C LYS A 50 -13.74 13.82 -9.03
N VAL A 51 -13.26 14.59 -8.04
CA VAL A 51 -12.05 14.25 -7.28
C VAL A 51 -12.27 12.97 -6.51
N ARG A 52 -13.43 12.84 -5.84
CA ARG A 52 -13.81 11.62 -5.12
C ARG A 52 -13.83 10.40 -6.04
N SER A 53 -14.50 10.49 -7.20
CA SER A 53 -14.54 9.39 -8.18
C SER A 53 -13.17 9.05 -8.73
N ALA A 54 -12.30 10.04 -8.95
CA ALA A 54 -10.93 9.81 -9.39
C ALA A 54 -10.09 9.12 -8.29
N MET A 55 -10.31 9.43 -7.02
CA MET A 55 -9.68 8.72 -5.88
C MET A 55 -10.14 7.27 -5.80
N GLU A 56 -11.45 7.01 -5.96
CA GLU A 56 -12.01 5.65 -6.00
C GLU A 56 -11.39 4.83 -7.13
N SER A 57 -11.27 5.42 -8.32
CA SER A 57 -10.61 4.77 -9.47
C SER A 57 -9.13 4.49 -9.19
N LEU A 58 -8.39 5.44 -8.61
CA LEU A 58 -6.99 5.24 -8.28
C LEU A 58 -6.79 4.12 -7.25
N ILE A 59 -7.64 4.03 -6.22
CA ILE A 59 -7.59 2.96 -5.21
C ILE A 59 -7.80 1.60 -5.88
N GLU A 60 -8.81 1.49 -6.76
CA GLU A 60 -9.09 0.23 -7.45
C GLU A 60 -7.96 -0.15 -8.43
N ASP A 61 -7.42 0.80 -9.20
CA ASP A 61 -6.27 0.58 -10.08
C ASP A 61 -5.03 0.15 -9.27
N TYR A 62 -4.82 0.79 -8.12
CA TYR A 62 -3.71 0.47 -7.23
C TYR A 62 -3.78 -0.98 -6.74
N GLU A 63 -4.97 -1.43 -6.33
CA GLU A 63 -5.18 -2.81 -5.89
C GLU A 63 -5.04 -3.82 -7.06
N HIS A 64 -5.54 -3.49 -8.24
CA HIS A 64 -5.35 -4.32 -9.43
C HIS A 64 -3.89 -4.47 -9.85
N VAL A 65 -3.07 -3.49 -9.56
CA VAL A 65 -1.65 -3.53 -9.92
C VAL A 65 -0.82 -4.19 -8.81
N LEU A 66 -0.99 -3.78 -7.55
CA LEU A 66 -0.03 -4.07 -6.47
C LEU A 66 -0.56 -4.98 -5.34
N SER A 67 -1.83 -5.42 -5.38
CA SER A 67 -2.34 -6.28 -4.31
C SER A 67 -1.98 -7.75 -4.55
N ARG A 68 -1.16 -8.34 -3.68
CA ARG A 68 -0.90 -9.79 -3.70
C ARG A 68 -2.07 -10.64 -3.17
N PHE A 69 -3.08 -9.99 -2.58
CA PHE A 69 -4.29 -10.67 -2.09
C PHE A 69 -5.35 -10.83 -3.19
N ARG A 70 -5.19 -10.16 -4.33
CA ARG A 70 -6.05 -10.28 -5.50
C ARG A 70 -5.46 -11.28 -6.49
N ASN A 71 -6.28 -12.20 -6.93
CA ASN A 71 -5.87 -13.21 -7.93
C ASN A 71 -5.74 -12.64 -9.36
N ASP A 72 -6.33 -11.47 -9.60
CA ASP A 72 -6.39 -10.74 -10.88
C ASP A 72 -5.43 -9.55 -10.93
N SER A 73 -4.58 -9.36 -9.94
CA SER A 73 -3.60 -8.29 -9.93
C SER A 73 -2.39 -8.58 -10.82
N LEU A 74 -1.69 -7.51 -11.23
CA LEU A 74 -0.48 -7.63 -12.05
C LEU A 74 0.63 -8.37 -11.31
N ILE A 75 0.85 -8.11 -10.02
CA ILE A 75 1.85 -8.86 -9.24
C ILE A 75 1.45 -10.33 -9.02
N ALA A 76 0.16 -10.64 -8.95
CA ALA A 76 -0.30 -12.03 -8.93
C ALA A 76 -0.03 -12.75 -10.25
N ALA A 77 -0.10 -12.05 -11.38
CA ALA A 77 0.30 -12.59 -12.68
C ALA A 77 1.80 -12.93 -12.73
N ILE A 78 2.67 -12.08 -12.16
CA ILE A 78 4.11 -12.36 -12.02
C ILE A 78 4.32 -13.63 -11.18
N GLY A 79 3.62 -13.76 -10.06
CA GLY A 79 3.72 -14.91 -9.18
C GLY A 79 3.24 -16.24 -9.81
N LYS A 80 2.51 -16.19 -10.92
CA LYS A 80 1.99 -17.35 -11.67
C LYS A 80 2.73 -17.63 -12.98
N ALA A 81 3.67 -16.78 -13.37
CA ALA A 81 4.39 -16.88 -14.64
C ALA A 81 5.49 -17.92 -14.56
N GLU A 82 5.18 -19.20 -14.89
CA GLU A 82 6.11 -20.33 -14.77
C GLU A 82 7.47 -20.13 -15.46
N HIS A 83 7.49 -19.34 -16.54
CA HIS A 83 8.70 -19.03 -17.30
C HIS A 83 9.11 -17.56 -17.19
N GLY A 84 8.58 -16.86 -16.17
CA GLY A 84 8.75 -15.43 -16.05
C GLY A 84 8.05 -14.64 -17.16
N GLY A 85 8.54 -13.43 -17.43
CA GLY A 85 7.96 -12.55 -18.44
C GLY A 85 8.39 -11.11 -18.28
N SER A 86 7.83 -10.24 -19.12
CA SER A 86 7.97 -8.79 -19.05
C SER A 86 6.61 -8.20 -18.70
N PHE A 87 6.56 -7.38 -17.64
CA PHE A 87 5.34 -6.87 -17.06
C PHE A 87 5.43 -5.34 -16.96
N ASP A 88 4.55 -4.66 -17.69
CA ASP A 88 4.51 -3.21 -17.73
C ASP A 88 3.58 -2.68 -16.65
N PHE A 89 4.12 -1.84 -15.78
CA PHE A 89 3.38 -1.17 -14.71
C PHE A 89 3.03 0.27 -15.11
N PRO A 90 1.95 0.84 -14.57
CA PRO A 90 1.63 2.24 -14.76
C PRO A 90 2.76 3.18 -14.30
N ASP A 91 2.86 4.34 -14.95
CA ASP A 91 3.92 5.34 -14.65
C ASP A 91 3.95 5.77 -13.18
N TRP A 92 2.81 5.78 -12.51
CA TRP A 92 2.75 6.11 -11.08
C TRP A 92 3.46 5.08 -10.18
N CYS A 93 3.84 3.89 -10.68
CA CYS A 93 4.66 2.94 -9.94
C CYS A 93 6.15 3.34 -9.89
N ALA A 94 6.63 4.19 -10.80
CA ALA A 94 8.06 4.52 -10.88
C ALA A 94 8.64 5.04 -9.55
N PRO A 95 8.04 6.02 -8.85
CA PRO A 95 8.59 6.50 -7.58
C PRO A 95 8.55 5.44 -6.47
N LEU A 96 7.57 4.53 -6.47
CA LEU A 96 7.52 3.43 -5.51
C LEU A 96 8.68 2.45 -5.76
N PHE A 97 8.96 2.12 -7.02
CA PHE A 97 10.08 1.24 -7.38
C PHE A 97 11.43 1.90 -7.08
N ASP A 98 11.57 3.22 -7.33
CA ASP A 98 12.78 3.98 -6.97
C ASP A 98 13.01 3.94 -5.44
N LEU A 99 11.94 4.04 -4.66
CA LEU A 99 12.02 3.92 -3.21
C LEU A 99 12.50 2.52 -2.79
N TYR A 100 11.96 1.45 -3.40
CA TYR A 100 12.41 0.09 -3.09
C TYR A 100 13.84 -0.18 -3.52
N ASP A 101 14.31 0.33 -4.67
CA ASP A 101 15.72 0.26 -5.09
C ASP A 101 16.63 0.91 -4.04
N ALA A 102 16.25 2.11 -3.56
CA ALA A 102 17.01 2.83 -2.54
C ALA A 102 17.01 2.08 -1.19
N LEU A 103 15.85 1.59 -0.74
CA LEU A 103 15.71 0.86 0.52
C LEU A 103 16.44 -0.49 0.47
N PHE A 104 16.30 -1.24 -0.61
CA PHE A 104 17.02 -2.50 -0.81
C PHE A 104 18.54 -2.28 -0.70
N SER A 105 19.07 -1.27 -1.40
CA SER A 105 20.49 -0.92 -1.36
C SER A 105 20.93 -0.46 0.05
N ALA A 106 20.18 0.47 0.66
CA ALA A 106 20.54 1.05 1.96
C ALA A 106 20.48 0.03 3.12
N THR A 107 19.64 -1.01 3.00
CA THR A 107 19.46 -2.03 4.03
C THR A 107 20.18 -3.34 3.73
N SER A 108 21.00 -3.37 2.66
CA SER A 108 21.68 -4.60 2.19
C SER A 108 20.69 -5.75 1.95
N GLY A 109 19.51 -5.43 1.38
CA GLY A 109 18.47 -6.40 1.05
C GLY A 109 17.54 -6.80 2.21
N ALA A 110 17.60 -6.13 3.36
CA ALA A 110 16.66 -6.39 4.45
C ALA A 110 15.23 -5.92 4.13
N ILE A 111 15.10 -4.84 3.34
CA ILE A 111 13.82 -4.44 2.74
C ILE A 111 13.85 -4.88 1.28
N ASP A 112 13.07 -5.91 0.97
CA ASP A 112 13.07 -6.59 -0.33
C ASP A 112 11.63 -6.90 -0.75
N PRO A 113 11.11 -6.35 -1.87
CA PRO A 113 9.75 -6.63 -2.30
C PRO A 113 9.53 -8.09 -2.73
N CYS A 114 10.57 -8.90 -2.92
CA CYS A 114 10.42 -10.33 -3.19
C CYS A 114 10.07 -11.15 -1.93
N VAL A 115 9.81 -10.50 -0.78
CA VAL A 115 9.46 -11.15 0.49
C VAL A 115 8.10 -11.85 0.47
N GLY A 116 7.30 -11.67 -0.59
CA GLY A 116 5.95 -12.23 -0.69
C GLY A 116 5.90 -13.74 -0.47
N GLU A 117 6.89 -14.51 -0.95
CA GLU A 117 6.99 -15.95 -0.71
C GLU A 117 7.17 -16.28 0.77
N ASP A 118 8.06 -15.57 1.46
CA ASP A 118 8.28 -15.75 2.89
C ASP A 118 7.00 -15.46 3.69
N LEU A 119 6.29 -14.39 3.33
CA LEU A 119 5.01 -14.03 3.96
C LEU A 119 3.95 -15.10 3.78
N ILE A 120 3.84 -15.69 2.56
CA ILE A 120 2.93 -16.80 2.29
C ILE A 120 3.28 -18.01 3.18
N ARG A 121 4.55 -18.41 3.26
CA ARG A 121 5.01 -19.52 4.11
C ARG A 121 4.77 -19.28 5.60
N LEU A 122 4.81 -18.03 6.03
CA LEU A 122 4.51 -17.63 7.40
C LEU A 122 2.99 -17.54 7.68
N GLY A 123 2.14 -17.84 6.69
CA GLY A 123 0.68 -17.82 6.84
C GLY A 123 0.03 -16.46 6.58
N TYR A 124 0.80 -15.47 6.16
CA TYR A 124 0.24 -14.21 5.67
C TYR A 124 -0.05 -14.35 4.17
N ASP A 125 -0.87 -15.34 3.83
CA ASP A 125 -1.30 -15.71 2.50
C ASP A 125 -2.59 -14.96 2.08
N ALA A 126 -3.11 -15.24 0.87
CA ALA A 126 -4.32 -14.60 0.36
C ALA A 126 -5.58 -14.93 1.18
N SER A 127 -5.58 -16.01 1.95
CA SER A 127 -6.67 -16.41 2.85
C SER A 127 -6.50 -15.90 4.27
N LEU A 128 -5.35 -15.25 4.56
CA LEU A 128 -4.97 -14.82 5.92
C LEU A 128 -5.04 -15.98 6.92
N SER A 129 -4.49 -17.12 6.54
CA SER A 129 -4.56 -18.35 7.33
C SER A 129 -3.83 -18.23 8.68
N PHE A 130 -2.81 -17.36 8.75
CA PHE A 130 -1.87 -17.23 9.88
C PHE A 130 -1.29 -18.56 10.36
N THR A 131 -1.18 -19.51 9.43
CA THR A 131 -0.65 -20.85 9.69
C THR A 131 0.69 -21.00 8.98
N VAL A 132 1.76 -21.14 9.76
CA VAL A 132 3.11 -21.35 9.24
C VAL A 132 3.20 -22.72 8.55
N THR A 133 3.71 -22.75 7.31
CA THR A 133 3.89 -24.02 6.58
C THR A 133 5.00 -24.86 7.22
N GLN A 134 4.89 -26.20 7.10
CA GLN A 134 5.86 -27.11 7.73
C GLN A 134 7.28 -26.96 7.16
N ASP A 135 7.40 -26.57 5.90
CA ASP A 135 8.67 -26.36 5.18
C ASP A 135 9.25 -24.95 5.35
N ALA A 136 8.55 -24.03 6.04
CA ALA A 136 9.01 -22.67 6.23
C ALA A 136 10.45 -22.56 6.78
N PRO A 137 10.86 -23.33 7.84
CA PRO A 137 12.22 -23.20 8.39
C PRO A 137 13.33 -23.49 7.38
N GLU A 138 13.02 -24.27 6.33
CA GLU A 138 13.99 -24.70 5.31
C GLU A 138 14.07 -23.73 4.13
N HIS A 139 13.03 -22.89 3.91
CA HIS A 139 12.87 -22.08 2.69
C HIS A 139 12.77 -20.57 2.93
N LEU A 140 12.75 -20.09 4.18
CA LEU A 140 12.66 -18.66 4.46
C LEU A 140 13.98 -17.94 4.13
N GLY A 141 13.83 -16.81 3.44
CA GLY A 141 14.91 -15.86 3.17
C GLY A 141 15.74 -16.17 1.92
N ALA A 142 16.44 -15.14 1.45
CA ALA A 142 17.23 -15.16 0.24
C ALA A 142 18.33 -16.24 0.20
N LEU A 143 18.90 -16.58 1.35
CA LEU A 143 19.94 -17.63 1.47
C LEU A 143 19.39 -19.04 1.27
N ARG A 144 18.08 -19.22 1.30
CA ARG A 144 17.38 -20.51 1.12
C ARG A 144 16.57 -20.57 -0.16
N GLY A 145 16.90 -19.73 -1.12
CA GLY A 145 16.36 -19.81 -2.47
C GLY A 145 15.22 -18.84 -2.81
N ARG A 146 14.74 -18.02 -1.85
CA ARG A 146 13.77 -16.98 -2.17
C ARG A 146 14.33 -16.01 -3.21
N ALA A 147 13.52 -15.60 -4.18
CA ALA A 147 13.87 -14.55 -5.14
C ALA A 147 14.32 -13.25 -4.44
N VAL A 148 15.18 -12.48 -5.09
CA VAL A 148 15.77 -11.24 -4.55
C VAL A 148 15.65 -10.12 -5.56
N TRP A 149 15.19 -8.96 -5.09
CA TRP A 149 15.09 -7.74 -5.89
C TRP A 149 16.46 -7.34 -6.47
N GLY A 150 16.47 -6.94 -7.74
CA GLY A 150 17.71 -6.58 -8.46
C GLY A 150 18.58 -7.77 -8.92
N ARG A 151 18.33 -8.98 -8.41
CA ARG A 151 18.97 -10.22 -8.90
C ARG A 151 18.02 -11.01 -9.79
N ASP A 152 16.82 -11.32 -9.27
CA ASP A 152 15.83 -12.19 -9.93
C ASP A 152 14.69 -11.39 -10.59
N VAL A 153 14.63 -10.10 -10.28
CA VAL A 153 13.75 -9.12 -10.92
C VAL A 153 14.62 -8.02 -11.53
N THR A 154 14.59 -7.92 -12.85
CA THR A 154 15.27 -6.83 -13.58
C THR A 154 14.27 -5.72 -13.86
N ARG A 155 14.63 -4.48 -13.55
CA ARG A 155 13.80 -3.32 -13.74
C ARG A 155 14.28 -2.42 -14.89
N HIS A 156 13.35 -2.01 -15.76
CA HIS A 156 13.56 -1.02 -16.81
C HIS A 156 12.45 0.05 -16.72
N GLY A 157 12.70 1.13 -15.98
CA GLY A 157 11.67 2.13 -15.69
C GLY A 157 10.53 1.54 -14.86
N THR A 158 9.34 1.38 -15.46
CA THR A 158 8.18 0.74 -14.85
C THR A 158 7.96 -0.70 -15.35
N THR A 159 8.81 -1.22 -16.22
CA THR A 159 8.75 -2.61 -16.67
C THR A 159 9.57 -3.49 -15.74
N LEU A 160 8.99 -4.55 -15.20
CA LEU A 160 9.69 -5.60 -14.46
C LEU A 160 9.82 -6.85 -15.32
N VAL A 161 11.01 -7.42 -15.33
CA VAL A 161 11.33 -8.66 -16.07
C VAL A 161 11.76 -9.72 -15.07
N THR A 162 11.14 -10.91 -15.16
CA THR A 162 11.50 -12.09 -14.37
C THR A 162 11.74 -13.28 -15.29
N HIS A 163 12.45 -14.30 -14.83
CA HIS A 163 12.73 -15.54 -15.57
C HIS A 163 12.03 -16.76 -14.95
N GLU A 164 11.43 -16.58 -13.81
CA GLU A 164 10.67 -17.57 -13.05
C GLU A 164 9.56 -16.85 -12.24
N PRO A 165 8.63 -17.58 -11.61
CA PRO A 165 7.63 -16.97 -10.74
C PRO A 165 8.27 -16.22 -9.57
N VAL A 166 7.89 -14.98 -9.33
CA VAL A 166 8.34 -14.19 -8.19
C VAL A 166 7.14 -13.66 -7.41
N GLN A 167 7.08 -13.97 -6.13
CA GLN A 167 6.03 -13.47 -5.24
C GLN A 167 6.42 -12.09 -4.69
N LEU A 168 5.85 -11.03 -5.27
CA LEU A 168 6.10 -9.66 -4.86
C LEU A 168 5.14 -9.21 -3.76
N ASP A 169 5.66 -8.42 -2.82
CA ASP A 169 4.90 -7.70 -1.80
C ASP A 169 5.45 -6.28 -1.64
N PHE A 170 4.64 -5.28 -1.95
CA PHE A 170 4.98 -3.87 -1.78
C PHE A 170 4.37 -3.27 -0.50
N GLY A 171 3.88 -4.10 0.43
CA GLY A 171 3.14 -3.67 1.61
C GLY A 171 3.92 -2.79 2.58
N ALA A 172 5.24 -2.91 2.65
CA ALA A 172 6.07 -2.11 3.56
C ALA A 172 5.98 -0.59 3.28
N CYS A 173 5.89 -0.18 2.01
CA CYS A 173 5.81 1.23 1.62
C CYS A 173 4.51 1.57 0.87
N GLY A 174 3.83 0.56 0.33
CA GLY A 174 2.73 0.73 -0.62
C GLY A 174 1.55 1.49 -0.05
N LYS A 175 1.18 1.23 1.20
CA LYS A 175 0.03 1.91 1.80
C LYS A 175 0.30 3.41 1.98
N GLY A 176 1.45 3.77 2.55
CA GLY A 176 1.87 5.17 2.68
C GLY A 176 1.99 5.85 1.32
N TYR A 177 2.50 5.13 0.30
CA TYR A 177 2.60 5.67 -1.04
C TYR A 177 1.22 5.97 -1.68
N LEU A 178 0.22 5.09 -1.52
CA LEU A 178 -1.13 5.40 -1.97
C LEU A 178 -1.71 6.62 -1.25
N VAL A 179 -1.46 6.74 0.06
CA VAL A 179 -1.87 7.91 0.85
C VAL A 179 -1.27 9.19 0.30
N ASP A 180 0.02 9.18 -0.09
CA ASP A 180 0.68 10.31 -0.74
C ASP A 180 0.05 10.66 -2.10
N LEU A 181 -0.26 9.65 -2.92
CA LEU A 181 -0.92 9.87 -4.22
C LEU A 181 -2.30 10.52 -4.04
N LEU A 182 -3.10 10.03 -3.09
CA LEU A 182 -4.41 10.60 -2.78
C LEU A 182 -4.30 12.02 -2.20
N GLY A 183 -3.31 12.26 -1.34
CA GLY A 183 -3.05 13.58 -0.79
C GLY A 183 -2.77 14.64 -1.86
N ARG A 184 -2.05 14.27 -2.93
CA ARG A 184 -1.79 15.15 -4.08
C ARG A 184 -3.03 15.50 -4.90
N MET A 185 -4.10 14.71 -4.80
CA MET A 185 -5.37 14.98 -5.48
C MET A 185 -6.24 15.97 -4.73
N LEU A 186 -5.98 16.17 -3.43
CA LEU A 186 -6.73 17.09 -2.59
C LEU A 186 -6.34 18.53 -2.88
N GLN A 187 -7.33 19.39 -3.06
CA GLN A 187 -7.17 20.84 -3.24
C GLN A 187 -7.36 21.61 -1.92
N SER A 188 -7.68 20.89 -0.83
CA SER A 188 -7.87 21.44 0.49
C SER A 188 -6.56 21.96 1.08
N SER A 189 -6.61 23.10 1.77
CA SER A 189 -5.43 23.68 2.43
C SER A 189 -5.05 22.91 3.70
N GLN A 190 -6.00 22.18 4.29
CA GLN A 190 -5.78 21.33 5.45
C GLN A 190 -6.53 20.00 5.27
N PHE A 191 -5.83 18.90 5.51
CA PHE A 191 -6.42 17.58 5.45
C PHE A 191 -5.67 16.57 6.34
N VAL A 192 -6.39 15.51 6.69
CA VAL A 192 -5.85 14.28 7.30
C VAL A 192 -6.36 13.08 6.51
N ILE A 193 -5.47 12.19 6.14
CA ILE A 193 -5.79 10.87 5.60
C ILE A 193 -5.36 9.84 6.63
N ASP A 194 -6.28 8.98 7.06
CA ASP A 194 -6.04 7.80 7.89
C ASP A 194 -6.35 6.55 7.07
N ALA A 195 -5.36 5.74 6.82
CA ALA A 195 -5.45 4.50 6.06
C ALA A 195 -5.10 3.29 6.95
N GLY A 196 -5.87 3.11 8.03
CA GLY A 196 -5.70 1.97 8.94
C GLY A 196 -4.37 2.00 9.69
N GLY A 197 -3.96 3.19 10.13
CA GLY A 197 -2.75 3.45 10.92
C GLY A 197 -1.64 4.19 10.18
N ASP A 198 -1.66 4.23 8.85
CA ASP A 198 -0.81 5.15 8.08
C ASP A 198 -1.51 6.51 8.00
N LEU A 199 -0.86 7.55 8.50
CA LEU A 199 -1.41 8.89 8.62
C LEU A 199 -0.64 9.88 7.74
N LEU A 200 -1.37 10.66 6.94
CA LEU A 200 -0.85 11.85 6.28
C LEU A 200 -1.60 13.07 6.80
N ILE A 201 -0.86 14.00 7.40
CA ILE A 201 -1.41 15.23 7.96
C ILE A 201 -0.81 16.40 7.20
N HIS A 202 -1.67 17.22 6.61
CA HIS A 202 -1.33 18.52 6.02
C HIS A 202 -2.18 19.57 6.70
N ALA A 203 -1.62 20.21 7.71
CA ALA A 203 -2.29 21.23 8.52
C ALA A 203 -1.25 22.21 9.09
N ASP A 204 -1.66 23.44 9.31
CA ASP A 204 -0.87 24.37 10.10
C ASP A 204 -0.99 24.01 11.58
N LEU A 205 0.12 23.58 12.17
CA LEU A 205 0.21 23.17 13.58
C LEU A 205 0.78 24.28 14.47
N SER A 206 0.82 25.53 14.00
CA SER A 206 1.44 26.67 14.68
C SER A 206 0.58 27.31 15.78
N GLU A 207 -0.47 26.65 16.29
CA GLU A 207 -1.27 27.09 17.45
C GLU A 207 -1.26 26.07 18.58
#